data_4a604da205cf9a54ee732c5f57f7ad64
#
_entry.id   4a604da205cf9a54ee732c5f57f7ad64
#
_cell.length_a   1.000
_cell.length_b   1.000
_cell.length_c   1.000
_cell.angle_alpha   90.00
_cell.angle_beta   90.00
_cell.angle_gamma   90.00
#
_symmetry.space_group_name_H-M   'P 1'
#
loop_
_entity.id
_entity.type
_entity.pdbx_description
1 polymer ?
#
loop_
_entity_poly.entity_id
_entity_poly.type
_entity_poly.pdbx_seq_one_letter_code
_entity_poly.pdbx_strand_id
1 'polypeptide(L)'
;MSIYTEQQAKAILDKAIKASKADQCSATLNGQSGGNIRYALNSVSTSGHVSDCDLAVEVAFGKRVGTATTNRFDDASIEAVVRRAEELARLAPENPEFVPAIGKQAYKPSGTFVERTAAVTPAQRAEIAAACIEPCRKEKLVAAGFFSDAQTFSAIANSKGNFGYQKSTGMDFTCTVRTDDAKGSGWVARNLGDVAKFDVKSDIRTAMDKAKRSVDAKALEPGKYTVVMEPAATAGLISFMMFGFDARQADEGRSFLSKKGGGNKLGEKLFDERVSIHADPWDPECAVLPWDNDGLARERTPIITKGKIDYLQYSRFWAQKQGKKAIGQPGNLIMAGGDKSTMDLVKSTRKGVLVTRTWYIRMVDPQTVLLTGLTRDGTFYIENGEIKYPIKNFRFNESPAIMLNNIEEIGKPVRVGDDESPFVMMIPSMKIRDFTFSSLSDAV
;
A
#
# COMPACT_ATOMS: atom_id res chain seq x y z
N MET A 1 11.75 11.86 -23.34
CA MET A 1 10.89 10.66 -23.41
C MET A 1 11.13 9.91 -22.11
N SER A 2 10.11 9.69 -21.30
CA SER A 2 10.25 9.12 -19.95
C SER A 2 9.88 7.63 -19.88
N ILE A 3 9.27 7.09 -20.93
CA ILE A 3 8.90 5.68 -21.03
C ILE A 3 9.73 5.04 -22.16
N TYR A 4 10.72 4.25 -21.77
CA TYR A 4 11.57 3.49 -22.68
C TYR A 4 10.98 2.12 -22.95
N THR A 5 11.24 1.60 -24.16
CA THR A 5 10.97 0.18 -24.47
C THR A 5 11.97 -0.72 -23.76
N GLU A 6 11.66 -2.01 -23.67
CA GLU A 6 12.57 -3.01 -23.09
C GLU A 6 13.97 -2.97 -23.71
N GLN A 7 14.04 -2.87 -25.04
CA GLN A 7 15.31 -2.81 -25.77
C GLN A 7 16.10 -1.55 -25.44
N GLN A 8 15.44 -0.38 -25.37
CA GLN A 8 16.08 0.89 -25.03
C GLN A 8 16.57 0.89 -23.57
N ALA A 9 15.73 0.42 -22.64
CA ALA A 9 16.10 0.31 -21.23
C ALA A 9 17.28 -0.65 -21.04
N LYS A 10 17.26 -1.80 -21.72
CA LYS A 10 18.37 -2.75 -21.70
C LYS A 10 19.68 -2.14 -22.20
N ALA A 11 19.63 -1.37 -23.28
CA ALA A 11 20.82 -0.73 -23.83
C ALA A 11 21.47 0.28 -22.85
N ILE A 12 20.64 1.05 -22.11
CA ILE A 12 21.13 1.98 -21.07
C ILE A 12 21.77 1.20 -19.92
N LEU A 13 21.09 0.18 -19.41
CA LEU A 13 21.57 -0.64 -18.30
C LEU A 13 22.86 -1.38 -18.66
N ASP A 14 22.95 -1.97 -19.86
CA ASP A 14 24.13 -2.68 -20.33
C ASP A 14 25.34 -1.73 -20.43
N LYS A 15 25.15 -0.46 -20.86
CA LYS A 15 26.23 0.56 -20.89
C LYS A 15 26.73 0.85 -19.48
N ALA A 16 25.83 1.06 -18.49
CA ALA A 16 26.21 1.31 -17.10
C ALA A 16 27.02 0.16 -16.52
N ILE A 17 26.55 -1.08 -16.73
CA ILE A 17 27.25 -2.28 -16.24
C ILE A 17 28.62 -2.44 -16.88
N LYS A 18 28.73 -2.26 -18.21
CA LYS A 18 30.01 -2.34 -18.94
C LYS A 18 31.02 -1.25 -18.56
N ALA A 19 30.55 -0.06 -18.21
CA ALA A 19 31.39 1.03 -17.75
C ALA A 19 31.99 0.79 -16.36
N SER A 20 31.40 -0.05 -15.52
CA SER A 20 31.88 -0.29 -14.16
C SER A 20 33.19 -1.08 -14.14
N LYS A 21 34.10 -0.65 -13.24
CA LYS A 21 35.35 -1.31 -12.87
C LYS A 21 35.28 -2.00 -11.50
N ALA A 22 34.12 -2.01 -10.89
CA ALA A 22 33.89 -2.63 -9.57
C ALA A 22 33.74 -4.14 -9.70
N ASP A 23 33.87 -4.84 -8.56
CA ASP A 23 33.67 -6.29 -8.51
C ASP A 23 32.23 -6.70 -8.84
N GLN A 24 31.27 -5.81 -8.54
CA GLN A 24 29.87 -5.98 -8.86
C GLN A 24 29.24 -4.62 -9.22
N CYS A 25 28.30 -4.67 -10.15
CA CYS A 25 27.50 -3.52 -10.54
C CYS A 25 26.04 -3.96 -10.72
N SER A 26 25.11 -3.24 -10.12
CA SER A 26 23.68 -3.34 -10.36
C SER A 26 23.17 -1.99 -10.84
N ALA A 27 22.22 -2.00 -11.77
CA ALA A 27 21.61 -0.81 -12.30
C ALA A 27 20.09 -0.96 -12.37
N THR A 28 19.38 0.09 -12.00
CA THR A 28 17.92 0.18 -12.06
C THR A 28 17.55 1.42 -12.85
N LEU A 29 16.71 1.26 -13.86
CA LEU A 29 16.17 2.35 -14.67
C LEU A 29 14.65 2.38 -14.48
N ASN A 30 14.15 3.47 -13.90
CA ASN A 30 12.72 3.69 -13.72
C ASN A 30 12.28 4.89 -14.53
N GLY A 31 11.06 4.86 -15.03
CA GLY A 31 10.45 6.01 -15.67
C GLY A 31 8.96 6.07 -15.43
N GLN A 32 8.45 7.28 -15.43
CA GLN A 32 7.03 7.56 -15.30
C GLN A 32 6.58 8.65 -16.25
N SER A 33 5.33 8.56 -16.67
CA SER A 33 4.61 9.62 -17.37
C SER A 33 3.16 9.58 -16.94
N GLY A 34 2.65 10.68 -16.44
CA GLY A 34 1.30 10.74 -15.93
C GLY A 34 0.86 12.14 -15.57
N GLY A 35 -0.42 12.29 -15.29
CA GLY A 35 -0.97 13.56 -14.92
C GLY A 35 -1.76 13.52 -13.64
N ASN A 36 -2.06 14.70 -13.12
CA ASN A 36 -2.87 14.84 -11.92
C ASN A 36 -3.78 16.05 -12.00
N ILE A 37 -4.80 16.04 -11.17
CA ILE A 37 -5.67 17.17 -10.88
C ILE A 37 -6.03 17.19 -9.41
N ARG A 38 -5.91 18.34 -8.78
CA ARG A 38 -6.31 18.59 -7.40
C ARG A 38 -7.40 19.62 -7.38
N TYR A 39 -8.37 19.41 -6.53
CA TYR A 39 -9.46 20.36 -6.31
C TYR A 39 -9.73 20.52 -4.81
N ALA A 40 -10.14 21.71 -4.41
CA ALA A 40 -10.55 22.07 -3.06
C ALA A 40 -11.57 23.21 -3.11
N LEU A 41 -12.43 23.30 -2.11
CA LEU A 41 -13.49 24.32 -2.06
C LEU A 41 -14.32 24.38 -3.35
N ASN A 42 -14.65 23.21 -3.91
CA ASN A 42 -15.39 23.08 -5.17
C ASN A 42 -14.73 23.79 -6.37
N SER A 43 -13.42 23.91 -6.39
CA SER A 43 -12.66 24.53 -7.47
C SER A 43 -11.36 23.75 -7.72
N VAL A 44 -10.97 23.65 -8.97
CA VAL A 44 -9.67 23.07 -9.33
C VAL A 44 -8.57 24.02 -8.84
N SER A 45 -7.65 23.51 -8.03
CA SER A 45 -6.52 24.28 -7.48
C SER A 45 -5.25 24.10 -8.28
N THR A 46 -4.94 22.88 -8.73
CA THR A 46 -3.76 22.56 -9.52
C THR A 46 -4.05 21.42 -10.49
N SER A 47 -3.37 21.45 -11.62
CA SER A 47 -3.30 20.35 -12.58
C SER A 47 -1.89 20.29 -13.13
N GLY A 48 -1.35 19.11 -13.30
CA GLY A 48 0.02 18.93 -13.76
C GLY A 48 0.22 17.66 -14.58
N HIS A 49 1.37 17.60 -15.23
CA HIS A 49 1.90 16.40 -15.88
C HIS A 49 3.34 16.19 -15.43
N VAL A 50 3.67 14.98 -15.03
CA VAL A 50 5.02 14.57 -14.67
C VAL A 50 5.53 13.62 -15.74
N SER A 51 6.76 13.84 -16.19
CA SER A 51 7.44 12.96 -17.13
C SER A 51 8.91 12.90 -16.71
N ASP A 52 9.29 11.84 -16.04
CA ASP A 52 10.60 11.69 -15.43
C ASP A 52 11.15 10.28 -15.62
N CYS A 53 12.49 10.17 -15.60
CA CYS A 53 13.19 8.90 -15.70
C CYS A 53 14.53 9.02 -14.98
N ASP A 54 14.88 8.02 -14.17
CA ASP A 54 16.12 7.96 -13.42
C ASP A 54 16.84 6.63 -13.60
N LEU A 55 18.17 6.72 -13.64
CA LEU A 55 19.10 5.59 -13.58
C LEU A 55 19.80 5.62 -12.23
N ALA A 56 19.60 4.60 -11.42
CA ALA A 56 20.38 4.33 -10.22
C ALA A 56 21.43 3.26 -10.52
N VAL A 57 22.67 3.53 -10.15
CA VAL A 57 23.80 2.59 -10.27
C VAL A 57 24.36 2.32 -8.89
N GLU A 58 24.38 1.06 -8.50
CA GLU A 58 25.02 0.57 -7.29
C GLU A 58 26.22 -0.28 -7.66
N VAL A 59 27.36 -0.02 -7.03
CA VAL A 59 28.58 -0.80 -7.25
C VAL A 59 29.17 -1.26 -5.93
N ALA A 60 29.91 -2.36 -5.96
CA ALA A 60 30.63 -2.85 -4.79
C ALA A 60 32.09 -3.20 -5.10
N PHE A 61 33.01 -2.76 -4.23
CA PHE A 61 34.38 -3.23 -4.13
C PHE A 61 34.53 -4.02 -2.82
N GLY A 62 34.64 -5.36 -2.94
CA GLY A 62 34.51 -6.24 -1.79
C GLY A 62 33.14 -6.05 -1.10
N LYS A 63 33.17 -5.51 0.13
CA LYS A 63 31.95 -5.22 0.92
C LYS A 63 31.62 -3.71 0.99
N ARG A 64 32.34 -2.88 0.26
CA ARG A 64 32.14 -1.44 0.22
C ARG A 64 31.19 -1.09 -0.91
N VAL A 65 30.06 -0.50 -0.61
CA VAL A 65 28.98 -0.21 -1.55
C VAL A 65 28.84 1.28 -1.75
N GLY A 66 28.63 1.70 -3.00
CA GLY A 66 28.35 3.08 -3.36
C GLY A 66 27.23 3.14 -4.40
N THR A 67 26.33 4.09 -4.24
CA THR A 67 25.19 4.30 -5.12
C THR A 67 25.18 5.74 -5.62
N ALA A 68 24.92 5.93 -6.91
CA ALA A 68 24.70 7.23 -7.52
C ALA A 68 23.56 7.18 -8.54
N THR A 69 22.93 8.31 -8.78
CA THR A 69 21.79 8.42 -9.69
C THR A 69 22.00 9.52 -10.73
N THR A 70 21.36 9.36 -11.90
CA THR A 70 21.30 10.38 -12.95
C THR A 70 19.99 10.29 -13.71
N ASN A 71 19.52 11.42 -14.23
CA ASN A 71 18.41 11.52 -15.16
C ASN A 71 18.85 11.84 -16.60
N ARG A 72 20.15 11.72 -16.88
CA ARG A 72 20.75 11.90 -18.21
C ARG A 72 21.36 10.60 -18.70
N PHE A 73 21.08 10.24 -19.98
CA PHE A 73 21.36 8.91 -20.52
C PHE A 73 22.28 8.93 -21.73
N ASP A 74 22.96 10.06 -22.00
CA ASP A 74 24.11 10.11 -22.91
C ASP A 74 25.30 9.33 -22.33
N ASP A 75 26.20 8.88 -23.18
CA ASP A 75 27.31 8.00 -22.80
C ASP A 75 28.20 8.63 -21.71
N ALA A 76 28.47 9.93 -21.81
CA ALA A 76 29.27 10.67 -20.83
C ALA A 76 28.58 10.74 -19.44
N SER A 77 27.27 10.98 -19.44
CA SER A 77 26.47 11.04 -18.19
C SER A 77 26.36 9.66 -17.53
N ILE A 78 26.21 8.60 -18.34
CA ILE A 78 26.19 7.22 -17.80
C ILE A 78 27.56 6.86 -17.23
N GLU A 79 28.66 7.20 -17.91
CA GLU A 79 29.98 6.96 -17.36
C GLU A 79 30.23 7.77 -16.09
N ALA A 80 29.83 9.03 -16.05
CA ALA A 80 29.99 9.90 -14.89
C ALA A 80 29.25 9.35 -13.65
N VAL A 81 28.00 8.87 -13.78
CA VAL A 81 27.26 8.28 -12.64
C VAL A 81 27.92 7.00 -12.13
N VAL A 82 28.44 6.16 -13.03
CA VAL A 82 29.19 4.95 -12.64
C VAL A 82 30.46 5.32 -11.86
N ARG A 83 31.27 6.28 -12.37
CA ARG A 83 32.48 6.75 -11.67
C ARG A 83 32.13 7.33 -10.30
N ARG A 84 31.04 8.09 -10.20
CA ARG A 84 30.55 8.64 -8.93
C ARG A 84 30.19 7.53 -7.93
N ALA A 85 29.47 6.50 -8.37
CA ALA A 85 29.16 5.34 -7.53
C ALA A 85 30.44 4.63 -7.05
N GLU A 86 31.43 4.45 -7.94
CA GLU A 86 32.72 3.83 -7.60
C GLU A 86 33.52 4.65 -6.57
N GLU A 87 33.55 5.98 -6.70
CA GLU A 87 34.18 6.87 -5.74
C GLU A 87 33.53 6.73 -4.36
N LEU A 88 32.20 6.76 -4.29
CA LEU A 88 31.44 6.59 -3.06
C LEU A 88 31.71 5.22 -2.43
N ALA A 89 31.76 4.16 -3.22
CA ALA A 89 32.06 2.81 -2.73
C ALA A 89 33.48 2.73 -2.13
N ARG A 90 34.50 3.36 -2.75
CA ARG A 90 35.87 3.35 -2.21
C ARG A 90 35.98 4.10 -0.89
N LEU A 91 35.17 5.14 -0.68
CA LEU A 91 35.14 5.94 0.54
C LEU A 91 34.26 5.32 1.63
N ALA A 92 33.31 4.45 1.28
CA ALA A 92 32.39 3.83 2.22
C ALA A 92 33.11 2.84 3.17
N PRO A 93 32.66 2.72 4.42
CA PRO A 93 33.08 1.62 5.27
C PRO A 93 32.59 0.27 4.73
N GLU A 94 33.23 -0.81 5.15
CA GLU A 94 32.75 -2.14 4.80
C GLU A 94 31.38 -2.40 5.45
N ASN A 95 30.43 -2.88 4.64
CA ASN A 95 29.12 -3.31 5.13
C ASN A 95 29.22 -4.78 5.63
N PRO A 96 29.11 -5.02 6.94
CA PRO A 96 29.18 -6.39 7.48
C PRO A 96 28.00 -7.26 7.03
N GLU A 97 26.91 -6.65 6.59
CA GLU A 97 25.71 -7.33 6.09
C GLU A 97 25.66 -7.40 4.55
N PHE A 98 26.75 -7.09 3.89
CA PHE A 98 26.81 -7.16 2.42
C PHE A 98 26.53 -8.57 1.91
N VAL A 99 25.62 -8.65 0.93
CA VAL A 99 25.32 -9.87 0.18
C VAL A 99 25.52 -9.60 -1.30
N PRO A 100 26.28 -10.45 -2.01
CA PRO A 100 26.57 -10.27 -3.42
C PRO A 100 25.31 -10.18 -4.28
N ALA A 101 25.38 -9.47 -5.42
CA ALA A 101 24.30 -9.39 -6.38
C ALA A 101 23.78 -10.79 -6.77
N ILE A 102 22.49 -10.90 -7.03
CA ILE A 102 21.85 -12.15 -7.43
C ILE A 102 22.25 -12.55 -8.85
N GLY A 103 22.27 -13.85 -9.14
CA GLY A 103 22.38 -14.36 -10.50
C GLY A 103 21.08 -14.19 -11.29
N LYS A 104 21.10 -14.66 -12.53
CA LYS A 104 19.96 -14.58 -13.45
C LYS A 104 18.69 -15.16 -12.81
N GLN A 105 17.61 -14.41 -12.92
CA GLN A 105 16.27 -14.79 -12.49
C GLN A 105 15.37 -15.03 -13.71
N ALA A 106 14.31 -15.82 -13.52
CA ALA A 106 13.23 -15.96 -14.47
C ALA A 106 12.02 -15.16 -13.97
N TYR A 107 11.72 -14.05 -14.61
CA TYR A 107 10.56 -13.24 -14.26
C TYR A 107 9.37 -13.62 -15.13
N LYS A 108 8.29 -14.08 -14.50
CA LYS A 108 7.02 -14.28 -15.17
C LYS A 108 6.32 -12.91 -15.28
N PRO A 109 6.00 -12.42 -16.50
CA PRO A 109 5.31 -11.15 -16.67
C PRO A 109 4.00 -11.10 -15.86
N SER A 110 3.72 -9.95 -15.25
CA SER A 110 2.48 -9.68 -14.54
C SER A 110 1.58 -8.72 -15.33
N GLY A 111 0.27 -8.81 -15.15
CA GLY A 111 -0.72 -7.99 -15.86
C GLY A 111 -0.85 -6.57 -15.31
N THR A 112 0.27 -5.87 -15.10
CA THR A 112 0.31 -4.54 -14.48
C THR A 112 0.04 -3.38 -15.44
N PHE A 113 0.00 -3.61 -16.76
CA PHE A 113 -0.15 -2.56 -17.76
C PHE A 113 -1.50 -2.62 -18.48
N VAL A 114 -2.20 -1.48 -18.51
CA VAL A 114 -3.49 -1.31 -19.19
C VAL A 114 -3.43 -0.06 -20.07
N GLU A 115 -3.53 -0.24 -21.40
CA GLU A 115 -3.37 0.81 -22.41
C GLU A 115 -4.31 2.02 -22.17
N ARG A 116 -5.57 1.78 -21.83
CA ARG A 116 -6.55 2.86 -21.61
C ARG A 116 -6.23 3.70 -20.35
N THR A 117 -5.56 3.15 -19.36
CA THR A 117 -5.07 3.92 -18.20
C THR A 117 -3.86 4.77 -18.59
N ALA A 118 -2.96 4.22 -19.41
CA ALA A 118 -1.83 4.97 -19.96
C ALA A 118 -2.25 6.14 -20.86
N ALA A 119 -3.45 6.05 -21.46
CA ALA A 119 -4.00 7.02 -22.41
C ALA A 119 -4.91 8.08 -21.79
N VAL A 120 -5.01 8.17 -20.46
CA VAL A 120 -5.85 9.17 -19.78
C VAL A 120 -5.39 10.59 -20.14
N THR A 121 -6.35 11.41 -20.59
CA THR A 121 -6.11 12.76 -21.09
C THR A 121 -6.37 13.84 -20.02
N PRO A 122 -5.83 15.06 -20.16
CA PRO A 122 -6.18 16.18 -19.29
C PRO A 122 -7.69 16.49 -19.26
N ALA A 123 -8.40 16.29 -20.37
CA ALA A 123 -9.85 16.48 -20.45
C ALA A 123 -10.59 15.48 -19.55
N GLN A 124 -10.22 14.21 -19.60
CA GLN A 124 -10.80 13.17 -18.73
C GLN A 124 -10.54 13.45 -17.25
N ARG A 125 -9.34 13.94 -16.90
CA ARG A 125 -9.06 14.36 -15.50
C ARG A 125 -9.96 15.51 -15.07
N ALA A 126 -10.19 16.49 -15.95
CA ALA A 126 -11.11 17.60 -15.69
C ALA A 126 -12.57 17.13 -15.54
N GLU A 127 -13.02 16.17 -16.34
CA GLU A 127 -14.35 15.55 -16.23
C GLU A 127 -14.52 14.82 -14.88
N ILE A 128 -13.48 14.10 -14.40
CA ILE A 128 -13.49 13.45 -13.07
C ILE A 128 -13.63 14.50 -11.96
N ALA A 129 -12.85 15.59 -12.03
CA ALA A 129 -12.96 16.67 -11.05
C ALA A 129 -14.34 17.34 -11.08
N ALA A 130 -14.88 17.63 -12.28
CA ALA A 130 -16.21 18.18 -12.45
C ALA A 130 -17.30 17.25 -11.89
N ALA A 131 -17.18 15.96 -12.12
CA ALA A 131 -18.10 14.94 -11.58
C ALA A 131 -18.14 14.91 -10.04
N CYS A 132 -17.06 15.34 -9.39
CA CYS A 132 -17.03 15.51 -7.92
C CYS A 132 -17.56 16.88 -7.48
N ILE A 133 -17.17 17.96 -8.16
CA ILE A 133 -17.45 19.33 -7.76
C ILE A 133 -18.91 19.70 -7.99
N GLU A 134 -19.47 19.41 -9.17
CA GLU A 134 -20.79 19.85 -9.55
C GLU A 134 -21.93 19.35 -8.65
N PRO A 135 -22.02 18.03 -8.32
CA PRO A 135 -23.07 17.57 -7.41
C PRO A 135 -22.90 18.13 -6.00
N CYS A 136 -21.67 18.28 -5.51
CA CYS A 136 -21.42 18.88 -4.20
C CYS A 136 -21.88 20.33 -4.17
N ARG A 137 -21.58 21.15 -5.21
CA ARG A 137 -22.03 22.53 -5.31
C ARG A 137 -23.55 22.64 -5.33
N LYS A 138 -24.24 21.78 -6.09
CA LYS A 138 -25.72 21.76 -6.15
C LYS A 138 -26.36 21.48 -4.79
N GLU A 139 -25.73 20.69 -3.96
CA GLU A 139 -26.24 20.28 -2.65
C GLU A 139 -25.63 21.06 -1.47
N LYS A 140 -24.93 22.17 -1.74
CA LYS A 140 -24.26 23.03 -0.75
C LYS A 140 -23.25 22.24 0.12
N LEU A 141 -22.55 21.30 -0.51
CA LEU A 141 -21.43 20.55 0.06
C LEU A 141 -20.12 21.05 -0.54
N VAL A 142 -19.02 20.78 0.14
CA VAL A 142 -17.68 21.17 -0.27
C VAL A 142 -16.85 19.93 -0.59
N ALA A 143 -16.44 19.79 -1.84
CA ALA A 143 -15.53 18.74 -2.29
C ALA A 143 -14.07 19.19 -2.27
N ALA A 144 -13.19 18.34 -1.79
CA ALA A 144 -11.73 18.43 -1.90
C ALA A 144 -11.17 17.06 -2.25
N GLY A 145 -10.27 17.00 -3.22
CA GLY A 145 -9.76 15.71 -3.66
C GLY A 145 -8.59 15.80 -4.63
N PHE A 146 -8.15 14.63 -5.02
CA PHE A 146 -7.02 14.43 -5.90
C PHE A 146 -7.29 13.23 -6.81
N PHE A 147 -6.96 13.37 -8.06
CA PHE A 147 -6.89 12.28 -9.01
C PHE A 147 -5.53 12.32 -9.71
N SER A 148 -4.90 11.17 -9.86
CA SER A 148 -3.71 11.00 -10.69
C SER A 148 -3.79 9.71 -11.48
N ASP A 149 -3.15 9.71 -12.63
CA ASP A 149 -2.88 8.53 -13.44
C ASP A 149 -1.43 8.52 -13.84
N ALA A 150 -0.88 7.34 -14.00
CA ALA A 150 0.47 7.17 -14.50
C ALA A 150 0.63 5.88 -15.29
N GLN A 151 1.49 5.94 -16.30
CA GLN A 151 2.21 4.80 -16.81
C GLN A 151 3.65 4.85 -16.29
N THR A 152 4.16 3.70 -15.92
CA THR A 152 5.53 3.54 -15.43
C THR A 152 6.22 2.39 -16.13
N PHE A 153 7.53 2.38 -16.11
CA PHE A 153 8.31 1.17 -16.35
C PHE A 153 9.40 1.04 -15.29
N SER A 154 9.78 -0.17 -15.01
CA SER A 154 10.96 -0.51 -14.22
C SER A 154 11.80 -1.51 -15.00
N ALA A 155 13.11 -1.26 -15.06
CA ALA A 155 14.07 -2.19 -15.64
C ALA A 155 15.25 -2.35 -14.68
N ILE A 156 15.69 -3.58 -14.48
CA ILE A 156 16.80 -3.91 -13.62
C ILE A 156 17.81 -4.77 -14.37
N ALA A 157 19.10 -4.55 -14.09
CA ALA A 157 20.17 -5.43 -14.57
C ALA A 157 21.33 -5.47 -13.59
N ASN A 158 22.16 -6.51 -13.66
CA ASN A 158 23.40 -6.56 -12.89
C ASN A 158 24.53 -7.29 -13.62
N SER A 159 25.74 -7.15 -13.11
CA SER A 159 26.95 -7.77 -13.68
C SER A 159 26.98 -9.31 -13.64
N LYS A 160 25.99 -9.96 -12.96
CA LYS A 160 25.83 -11.43 -12.95
C LYS A 160 24.79 -11.91 -13.98
N GLY A 161 24.41 -11.06 -14.93
CA GLY A 161 23.54 -11.41 -16.04
C GLY A 161 22.03 -11.43 -15.71
N ASN A 162 21.64 -10.89 -14.57
CA ASN A 162 20.22 -10.67 -14.28
C ASN A 162 19.69 -9.50 -15.11
N PHE A 163 18.49 -9.64 -15.66
CA PHE A 163 17.76 -8.59 -16.35
C PHE A 163 16.26 -8.79 -16.19
N GLY A 164 15.55 -7.71 -15.94
CA GLY A 164 14.08 -7.66 -15.91
C GLY A 164 13.58 -6.34 -16.48
N TYR A 165 12.41 -6.38 -17.12
CA TYR A 165 11.68 -5.22 -17.61
C TYR A 165 10.19 -5.42 -17.43
N GLN A 166 9.49 -4.43 -16.88
CA GLN A 166 8.03 -4.46 -16.69
C GLN A 166 7.45 -3.06 -16.82
N LYS A 167 6.35 -2.95 -17.56
CA LYS A 167 5.50 -1.75 -17.58
C LYS A 167 4.35 -1.90 -16.59
N SER A 168 3.91 -0.77 -16.05
CA SER A 168 2.75 -0.72 -15.16
C SER A 168 1.91 0.53 -15.44
N THR A 169 0.64 0.46 -15.09
CA THR A 169 -0.26 1.61 -15.05
C THR A 169 -1.01 1.64 -13.73
N GLY A 170 -1.39 2.82 -13.31
CA GLY A 170 -2.19 3.00 -12.11
C GLY A 170 -2.93 4.31 -12.13
N MET A 171 -4.00 4.37 -11.36
CA MET A 171 -4.67 5.60 -10.99
C MET A 171 -4.91 5.61 -9.49
N ASP A 172 -4.79 6.79 -8.92
CA ASP A 172 -5.15 7.07 -7.53
C ASP A 172 -6.21 8.16 -7.48
N PHE A 173 -7.21 7.93 -6.66
CA PHE A 173 -8.29 8.87 -6.43
C PHE A 173 -8.60 8.97 -4.95
N THR A 174 -8.72 10.20 -4.45
CA THR A 174 -9.24 10.50 -3.13
C THR A 174 -10.21 11.66 -3.21
N CYS A 175 -11.31 11.57 -2.47
CA CYS A 175 -12.24 12.67 -2.33
C CYS A 175 -12.80 12.72 -0.91
N THR A 176 -12.68 13.89 -0.29
CA THR A 176 -13.36 14.24 0.95
C THR A 176 -14.48 15.22 0.62
N VAL A 177 -15.67 14.92 1.08
CA VAL A 177 -16.82 15.84 1.02
C VAL A 177 -17.16 16.31 2.41
N ARG A 178 -17.40 17.60 2.58
CA ARG A 178 -17.82 18.19 3.85
C ARG A 178 -19.09 19.00 3.67
N THR A 179 -19.85 19.12 4.77
CA THR A 179 -20.90 20.16 4.86
C THR A 179 -20.27 21.55 4.91
N ASP A 180 -21.03 22.58 4.55
CA ASP A 180 -20.54 23.97 4.48
C ASP A 180 -20.05 24.49 5.85
N ASP A 181 -20.71 24.06 6.93
CA ASP A 181 -20.30 24.33 8.31
C ASP A 181 -19.16 23.42 8.84
N ALA A 182 -18.62 22.55 7.98
CA ALA A 182 -17.57 21.58 8.26
C ALA A 182 -17.87 20.56 9.39
N LYS A 183 -19.12 20.42 9.83
CA LYS A 183 -19.50 19.46 10.89
C LYS A 183 -19.69 18.04 10.38
N GLY A 184 -20.03 17.88 9.11
CA GLY A 184 -20.15 16.58 8.45
C GLY A 184 -19.01 16.33 7.49
N SER A 185 -18.50 15.12 7.46
CA SER A 185 -17.42 14.68 6.57
C SER A 185 -17.66 13.26 6.06
N GLY A 186 -17.33 13.04 4.79
CA GLY A 186 -17.33 11.73 4.16
C GLY A 186 -16.16 11.61 3.20
N TRP A 187 -15.56 10.44 3.11
CA TRP A 187 -14.37 10.17 2.33
C TRP A 187 -14.51 8.89 1.51
N VAL A 188 -13.85 8.90 0.37
CA VAL A 188 -13.64 7.73 -0.49
C VAL A 188 -12.25 7.78 -1.10
N ALA A 189 -11.66 6.60 -1.33
CA ALA A 189 -10.42 6.45 -2.09
C ALA A 189 -10.49 5.26 -3.04
N ARG A 190 -9.74 5.34 -4.13
CA ARG A 190 -9.51 4.24 -5.07
C ARG A 190 -8.05 4.22 -5.52
N ASN A 191 -7.50 3.01 -5.59
CA ASN A 191 -6.25 2.72 -6.26
C ASN A 191 -6.52 1.60 -7.26
N LEU A 192 -6.41 1.85 -8.56
CA LEU A 192 -6.77 0.88 -9.60
C LEU A 192 -5.70 0.84 -10.69
N GLY A 193 -5.42 -0.34 -11.24
CA GLY A 193 -4.58 -0.49 -12.43
C GLY A 193 -5.31 -0.13 -13.73
N ASP A 194 -6.65 -0.19 -13.71
CA ASP A 194 -7.52 -0.01 -14.86
C ASP A 194 -8.57 1.07 -14.60
N VAL A 195 -8.41 2.22 -15.24
CA VAL A 195 -9.34 3.37 -15.11
C VAL A 195 -10.78 3.07 -15.51
N ALA A 196 -11.04 2.07 -16.35
CA ALA A 196 -12.41 1.70 -16.70
C ALA A 196 -13.20 1.03 -15.55
N LYS A 197 -12.52 0.59 -14.51
CA LYS A 197 -13.16 0.09 -13.27
C LYS A 197 -13.52 1.22 -12.29
N PHE A 198 -13.19 2.46 -12.61
CA PHE A 198 -13.43 3.62 -11.76
C PHE A 198 -14.82 4.23 -12.03
N ASP A 199 -15.70 4.17 -11.06
CA ASP A 199 -17.02 4.81 -11.10
C ASP A 199 -17.06 6.02 -10.16
N VAL A 200 -16.54 7.16 -10.65
CA VAL A 200 -16.50 8.42 -9.90
C VAL A 200 -17.89 8.88 -9.44
N LYS A 201 -18.95 8.59 -10.22
CA LYS A 201 -20.32 9.01 -9.87
C LYS A 201 -20.88 8.22 -8.68
N SER A 202 -20.55 6.96 -8.56
CA SER A 202 -20.90 6.14 -7.40
C SER A 202 -20.09 6.55 -6.18
N ASP A 203 -18.79 6.78 -6.36
CA ASP A 203 -17.89 7.14 -5.27
C ASP A 203 -18.22 8.50 -4.67
N ILE A 204 -18.48 9.53 -5.50
CA ILE A 204 -18.86 10.84 -4.97
C ILE A 204 -20.20 10.80 -4.23
N ARG A 205 -21.19 10.04 -4.72
CA ARG A 205 -22.45 9.85 -3.98
C ARG A 205 -22.21 9.24 -2.59
N THR A 206 -21.35 8.24 -2.51
CA THR A 206 -20.99 7.62 -1.22
C THR A 206 -20.36 8.63 -0.26
N ALA A 207 -19.41 9.45 -0.74
CA ALA A 207 -18.80 10.50 0.09
C ALA A 207 -19.82 11.58 0.52
N MET A 208 -20.70 12.00 -0.37
CA MET A 208 -21.77 12.97 -0.08
C MET A 208 -22.76 12.42 0.96
N ASP A 209 -23.18 11.16 0.82
CA ASP A 209 -24.08 10.51 1.79
C ASP A 209 -23.44 10.40 3.17
N LYS A 210 -22.18 10.01 3.25
CA LYS A 210 -21.43 9.98 4.51
C LYS A 210 -21.34 11.36 5.14
N ALA A 211 -21.02 12.40 4.35
CA ALA A 211 -20.93 13.78 4.84
C ALA A 211 -22.27 14.28 5.42
N LYS A 212 -23.37 14.09 4.69
CA LYS A 212 -24.70 14.49 5.15
C LYS A 212 -25.15 13.74 6.42
N ARG A 213 -24.83 12.43 6.48
CA ARG A 213 -25.23 11.57 7.60
C ARG A 213 -24.36 11.75 8.84
N SER A 214 -23.19 12.39 8.73
CA SER A 214 -22.28 12.60 9.85
C SER A 214 -22.47 13.93 10.58
N VAL A 215 -23.45 14.74 10.19
CA VAL A 215 -23.84 15.99 10.89
C VAL A 215 -24.47 15.69 12.24
N ASP A 216 -24.24 16.57 13.22
CA ASP A 216 -24.76 16.47 14.58
C ASP A 216 -24.37 15.17 15.31
N ALA A 217 -23.10 14.78 15.12
CA ALA A 217 -22.54 13.59 15.73
C ALA A 217 -22.64 13.61 17.26
N LYS A 218 -23.24 12.57 17.83
CA LYS A 218 -23.43 12.40 19.28
C LYS A 218 -22.17 11.84 19.92
N ALA A 219 -21.84 12.29 21.10
CA ALA A 219 -20.83 11.63 21.92
C ALA A 219 -21.32 10.22 22.33
N LEU A 220 -20.43 9.24 22.25
CA LEU A 220 -20.63 7.91 22.80
C LEU A 220 -19.48 7.63 23.76
N GLU A 221 -19.77 7.00 24.89
CA GLU A 221 -18.73 6.71 25.88
C GLU A 221 -17.64 5.81 25.30
N PRO A 222 -16.35 6.12 25.50
CA PRO A 222 -15.25 5.24 25.14
C PRO A 222 -15.40 3.87 25.80
N GLY A 223 -14.91 2.83 25.14
CA GLY A 223 -15.06 1.46 25.64
C GLY A 223 -14.89 0.42 24.55
N LYS A 224 -15.33 -0.80 24.80
CA LYS A 224 -15.30 -1.90 23.84
C LYS A 224 -16.64 -2.03 23.12
N TYR A 225 -16.56 -2.11 21.79
CA TYR A 225 -17.73 -2.22 20.93
C TYR A 225 -17.55 -3.32 19.89
N THR A 226 -18.64 -3.95 19.49
CA THR A 226 -18.67 -4.61 18.19
C THR A 226 -18.55 -3.54 17.12
N VAL A 227 -17.59 -3.69 16.21
CA VAL A 227 -17.40 -2.77 15.09
C VAL A 227 -17.66 -3.48 13.77
N VAL A 228 -18.25 -2.77 12.81
CA VAL A 228 -18.22 -3.12 11.41
C VAL A 228 -17.22 -2.17 10.75
N MET A 229 -16.12 -2.70 10.25
CA MET A 229 -15.07 -1.92 9.60
C MET A 229 -15.20 -2.02 8.09
N GLU A 230 -15.27 -0.88 7.40
CA GLU A 230 -15.13 -0.86 5.94
C GLU A 230 -13.72 -1.33 5.53
N PRO A 231 -13.51 -1.80 4.29
CA PRO A 231 -12.21 -2.29 3.84
C PRO A 231 -11.05 -1.31 4.06
N ALA A 232 -11.26 0.00 3.85
CA ALA A 232 -10.25 1.02 4.08
C ALA A 232 -9.87 1.16 5.57
N ALA A 233 -10.84 1.00 6.47
CA ALA A 233 -10.57 1.03 7.92
C ALA A 233 -9.75 -0.19 8.37
N THR A 234 -9.98 -1.35 7.76
CA THR A 234 -9.25 -2.58 8.05
C THR A 234 -7.85 -2.59 7.46
N ALA A 235 -7.69 -2.08 6.23
CA ALA A 235 -6.44 -2.14 5.47
C ALA A 235 -5.28 -1.47 6.21
N GLY A 236 -5.49 -0.30 6.80
CA GLY A 236 -4.46 0.39 7.57
C GLY A 236 -3.94 -0.45 8.74
N LEU A 237 -4.83 -1.09 9.50
CA LEU A 237 -4.44 -1.95 10.64
C LEU A 237 -3.67 -3.19 10.18
N ILE A 238 -4.12 -3.85 9.10
CA ILE A 238 -3.41 -5.00 8.51
C ILE A 238 -2.04 -4.58 7.98
N SER A 239 -1.95 -3.43 7.30
CA SER A 239 -0.68 -2.90 6.79
C SER A 239 0.34 -2.69 7.91
N PHE A 240 -0.06 -2.06 9.01
CA PHE A 240 0.82 -1.88 10.18
C PHE A 240 1.23 -3.21 10.84
N MET A 241 0.34 -4.20 10.87
CA MET A 241 0.68 -5.53 11.37
C MET A 241 1.78 -6.18 10.54
N MET A 242 1.79 -5.97 9.22
CA MET A 242 2.77 -6.57 8.32
C MET A 242 4.22 -6.11 8.58
N PHE A 243 4.43 -4.93 9.17
CA PHE A 243 5.78 -4.52 9.59
C PHE A 243 6.38 -5.45 10.65
N GLY A 244 5.57 -6.15 11.43
CA GLY A 244 6.01 -7.14 12.41
C GLY A 244 6.41 -8.50 11.80
N PHE A 245 6.22 -8.70 10.48
CA PHE A 245 6.59 -9.94 9.78
C PHE A 245 8.07 -9.99 9.37
N ASP A 246 8.87 -9.00 9.73
CA ASP A 246 10.33 -9.03 9.54
C ASP A 246 10.95 -10.14 10.40
N ALA A 247 11.64 -11.10 9.74
CA ALA A 247 12.17 -12.29 10.38
C ALA A 247 13.26 -11.95 11.40
N ARG A 248 14.12 -10.97 11.11
CA ARG A 248 15.17 -10.55 12.03
C ARG A 248 14.60 -9.91 13.29
N GLN A 249 13.62 -9.03 13.14
CA GLN A 249 12.94 -8.44 14.30
C GLN A 249 12.25 -9.50 15.15
N ALA A 250 11.63 -10.50 14.51
CA ALA A 250 11.00 -11.60 15.21
C ALA A 250 12.03 -12.48 15.97
N ASP A 251 13.15 -12.82 15.34
CA ASP A 251 14.22 -13.64 15.94
C ASP A 251 14.94 -12.89 17.08
N GLU A 252 15.06 -11.56 16.99
CA GLU A 252 15.74 -10.71 18.00
C GLU A 252 14.80 -10.24 19.13
N GLY A 253 13.56 -10.68 19.19
CA GLY A 253 12.62 -10.34 20.26
C GLY A 253 11.93 -8.99 20.12
N ARG A 254 11.96 -8.36 18.93
CA ARG A 254 11.45 -6.99 18.65
C ARG A 254 10.11 -6.96 17.92
N SER A 255 9.43 -8.11 17.74
CA SER A 255 8.16 -8.25 17.05
C SER A 255 7.16 -9.06 17.88
N PHE A 256 5.87 -8.86 17.63
CA PHE A 256 4.81 -9.72 18.18
C PHE A 256 4.93 -11.18 17.72
N LEU A 257 5.71 -11.46 16.67
CA LEU A 257 6.04 -12.79 16.19
C LEU A 257 7.28 -13.39 16.86
N SER A 258 7.84 -12.75 17.86
CA SER A 258 8.93 -13.27 18.68
C SER A 258 8.42 -14.29 19.69
N LYS A 259 9.22 -15.34 19.97
CA LYS A 259 8.98 -16.28 21.07
C LYS A 259 9.65 -15.83 22.36
N LYS A 260 8.99 -16.05 23.47
CA LYS A 260 9.62 -15.90 24.78
C LYS A 260 10.75 -16.93 24.91
N GLY A 261 11.96 -16.47 25.15
CA GLY A 261 13.14 -17.33 25.23
C GLY A 261 13.92 -17.52 23.91
N GLY A 262 13.52 -16.82 22.82
CA GLY A 262 14.24 -16.75 21.55
C GLY A 262 13.54 -17.45 20.38
N GLY A 263 13.89 -17.01 19.17
CA GLY A 263 13.28 -17.46 17.93
C GLY A 263 11.94 -16.81 17.63
N ASN A 264 11.24 -17.31 16.62
CA ASN A 264 10.02 -16.71 16.08
C ASN A 264 8.84 -17.71 16.04
N LYS A 265 7.65 -17.17 15.77
CA LYS A 265 6.39 -17.93 15.74
C LYS A 265 6.00 -18.46 14.36
N LEU A 266 6.94 -18.58 13.41
CA LEU A 266 6.68 -19.20 12.11
C LEU A 266 6.13 -20.62 12.32
N GLY A 267 5.03 -20.96 11.65
CA GLY A 267 4.33 -22.24 11.77
C GLY A 267 3.31 -22.32 12.91
N GLU A 268 3.21 -21.32 13.78
CA GLU A 268 2.22 -21.30 14.88
C GLU A 268 0.87 -20.71 14.41
N LYS A 269 -0.23 -21.23 14.98
CA LYS A 269 -1.57 -20.65 14.81
C LYS A 269 -1.75 -19.52 15.82
N LEU A 270 -1.80 -18.29 15.32
CA LEU A 270 -1.95 -17.07 16.15
C LEU A 270 -3.29 -16.39 15.98
N PHE A 271 -4.00 -16.62 14.88
CA PHE A 271 -5.23 -15.94 14.53
C PHE A 271 -6.39 -16.93 14.39
N ASP A 272 -7.60 -16.39 14.34
CA ASP A 272 -8.80 -17.14 13.99
C ASP A 272 -8.64 -17.86 12.65
N GLU A 273 -9.23 -19.04 12.49
CA GLU A 273 -9.11 -19.86 11.28
C GLU A 273 -9.71 -19.22 10.02
N ARG A 274 -10.56 -18.21 10.17
CA ARG A 274 -11.10 -17.41 9.08
C ARG A 274 -10.04 -16.50 8.45
N VAL A 275 -8.92 -16.25 9.13
CA VAL A 275 -7.86 -15.37 8.65
C VAL A 275 -6.93 -16.13 7.71
N SER A 276 -6.98 -15.78 6.43
CA SER A 276 -6.01 -16.23 5.44
C SER A 276 -5.58 -15.04 4.58
N ILE A 277 -4.26 -14.80 4.50
CA ILE A 277 -3.64 -13.73 3.72
C ILE A 277 -2.55 -14.34 2.86
N HIS A 278 -2.51 -13.99 1.60
CA HIS A 278 -1.45 -14.38 0.67
C HIS A 278 -1.04 -13.22 -0.22
N ALA A 279 0.10 -13.34 -0.87
CA ALA A 279 0.52 -12.49 -1.97
C ALA A 279 0.45 -13.29 -3.29
N ASP A 280 -0.01 -12.64 -4.35
CA ASP A 280 -0.01 -13.19 -5.70
C ASP A 280 0.34 -12.06 -6.69
N PRO A 281 1.57 -12.02 -7.24
CA PRO A 281 1.98 -10.98 -8.17
C PRO A 281 1.16 -10.91 -9.46
N TRP A 282 0.44 -11.97 -9.78
CA TRP A 282 -0.36 -12.10 -11.01
C TRP A 282 -1.87 -11.97 -10.80
N ASP A 283 -2.30 -11.67 -9.57
CA ASP A 283 -3.73 -11.46 -9.31
C ASP A 283 -4.28 -10.34 -10.21
N PRO A 284 -5.36 -10.58 -10.98
CA PRO A 284 -5.84 -9.63 -11.99
C PRO A 284 -6.39 -8.33 -11.40
N GLU A 285 -6.77 -8.32 -10.11
CA GLU A 285 -7.27 -7.11 -9.44
C GLU A 285 -6.15 -6.29 -8.78
N CYS A 286 -5.03 -6.92 -8.43
CA CYS A 286 -3.94 -6.26 -7.71
C CYS A 286 -2.54 -6.76 -8.13
N ALA A 287 -2.33 -6.97 -9.44
CA ALA A 287 -1.02 -7.33 -9.98
C ALA A 287 0.08 -6.33 -9.58
N VAL A 288 1.29 -6.85 -9.36
CA VAL A 288 2.47 -6.07 -9.00
C VAL A 288 3.69 -6.49 -9.82
N LEU A 289 4.80 -5.74 -9.72
CA LEU A 289 6.06 -6.09 -10.38
C LEU A 289 6.49 -7.51 -10.04
N PRO A 290 7.04 -8.28 -11.01
CA PRO A 290 7.40 -9.68 -10.81
C PRO A 290 8.72 -9.87 -10.04
N TRP A 291 9.33 -8.82 -9.53
CA TRP A 291 10.52 -8.84 -8.67
C TRP A 291 10.41 -7.85 -7.51
N ASP A 292 11.21 -8.05 -6.50
CA ASP A 292 11.36 -7.13 -5.36
C ASP A 292 12.54 -6.15 -5.55
N ASN A 293 12.81 -5.36 -4.52
CA ASN A 293 13.89 -4.35 -4.58
C ASN A 293 15.29 -4.96 -4.70
N ASP A 294 15.50 -6.22 -4.30
CA ASP A 294 16.75 -6.94 -4.47
C ASP A 294 16.84 -7.64 -5.85
N GLY A 295 15.79 -7.55 -6.65
CA GLY A 295 15.65 -8.23 -7.94
C GLY A 295 15.30 -9.72 -7.81
N LEU A 296 14.94 -10.22 -6.63
CA LEU A 296 14.44 -11.58 -6.47
C LEU A 296 13.08 -11.73 -7.12
N ALA A 297 12.88 -12.80 -7.88
CA ALA A 297 11.59 -13.11 -8.47
C ALA A 297 10.55 -13.31 -7.37
N ARG A 298 9.40 -12.63 -7.51
CA ARG A 298 8.24 -12.84 -6.66
C ARG A 298 7.52 -14.11 -7.06
N GLU A 299 6.92 -14.74 -6.07
CA GLU A 299 6.10 -15.94 -6.25
C GLU A 299 4.79 -15.79 -5.46
N ARG A 300 3.82 -16.65 -5.73
CA ARG A 300 2.63 -16.73 -4.88
C ARG A 300 3.06 -17.24 -3.51
N THR A 301 2.84 -16.41 -2.50
CA THR A 301 3.37 -16.63 -1.16
C THR A 301 2.21 -16.66 -0.15
N PRO A 302 1.94 -17.81 0.50
CA PRO A 302 1.04 -17.83 1.65
C PRO A 302 1.71 -17.08 2.81
N ILE A 303 0.99 -16.13 3.39
CA ILE A 303 1.48 -15.33 4.53
C ILE A 303 0.86 -15.83 5.82
N ILE A 304 -0.46 -15.98 5.82
CA ILE A 304 -1.24 -16.56 6.90
C ILE A 304 -2.23 -17.54 6.26
N THR A 305 -2.27 -18.79 6.72
CA THR A 305 -3.25 -19.79 6.27
C THR A 305 -4.07 -20.27 7.46
N LYS A 306 -5.37 -19.99 7.46
CA LYS A 306 -6.29 -20.38 8.53
C LYS A 306 -5.73 -20.04 9.93
N GLY A 307 -5.24 -18.81 10.07
CA GLY A 307 -4.68 -18.26 11.29
C GLY A 307 -3.25 -18.69 11.62
N LYS A 308 -2.62 -19.58 10.83
CA LYS A 308 -1.25 -20.04 11.01
C LYS A 308 -0.29 -19.14 10.23
N ILE A 309 0.82 -18.77 10.85
CA ILE A 309 1.88 -17.97 10.22
C ILE A 309 2.71 -18.88 9.30
N ASP A 310 2.65 -18.63 7.99
CA ASP A 310 3.40 -19.41 6.99
C ASP A 310 4.61 -18.67 6.43
N TYR A 311 4.71 -17.38 6.70
CA TYR A 311 5.75 -16.51 6.13
C TYR A 311 6.32 -15.56 7.17
N LEU A 312 7.64 -15.34 7.09
CA LEU A 312 8.34 -14.18 7.63
C LEU A 312 9.25 -13.63 6.54
N GLN A 313 9.40 -12.32 6.51
CA GLN A 313 10.24 -11.64 5.55
C GLN A 313 11.71 -11.73 5.96
N TYR A 314 12.46 -12.57 5.27
CA TYR A 314 13.90 -12.67 5.41
C TYR A 314 14.59 -11.74 4.41
N SER A 315 15.35 -10.75 4.87
CA SER A 315 16.33 -10.09 4.00
C SER A 315 17.32 -11.13 3.50
N ARG A 316 17.99 -10.89 2.37
CA ARG A 316 18.97 -11.82 1.81
C ARG A 316 20.10 -12.15 2.80
N PHE A 317 20.56 -11.14 3.52
CA PHE A 317 21.56 -11.32 4.58
C PHE A 317 21.04 -12.21 5.72
N TRP A 318 19.83 -11.93 6.23
CA TRP A 318 19.28 -12.71 7.34
C TRP A 318 18.94 -14.13 6.93
N ALA A 319 18.45 -14.34 5.71
CA ALA A 319 18.22 -15.67 5.14
C ALA A 319 19.51 -16.48 5.09
N GLN A 320 20.60 -15.90 4.58
CA GLN A 320 21.91 -16.55 4.55
C GLN A 320 22.41 -16.90 5.96
N LYS A 321 22.31 -15.97 6.91
CA LYS A 321 22.72 -16.16 8.31
C LYS A 321 21.94 -17.28 8.99
N GLN A 322 20.67 -17.45 8.63
CA GLN A 322 19.76 -18.46 9.17
C GLN A 322 19.73 -19.77 8.35
N GLY A 323 20.57 -19.90 7.31
CA GLY A 323 20.58 -21.07 6.43
C GLY A 323 19.29 -21.28 5.64
N LYS A 324 18.56 -20.18 5.34
CA LYS A 324 17.30 -20.21 4.60
C LYS A 324 17.46 -19.66 3.19
N LYS A 325 16.57 -20.09 2.29
CA LYS A 325 16.47 -19.51 0.95
C LYS A 325 15.79 -18.14 1.03
N ALA A 326 16.40 -17.11 0.49
CA ALA A 326 15.73 -15.84 0.25
C ALA A 326 14.72 -16.00 -0.88
N ILE A 327 13.52 -15.45 -0.70
CA ILE A 327 12.45 -15.36 -1.69
C ILE A 327 12.08 -13.89 -1.91
N GLY A 328 11.54 -13.58 -3.08
CA GLY A 328 11.10 -12.21 -3.40
C GLY A 328 10.03 -11.73 -2.42
N GLN A 329 10.22 -10.52 -1.92
CA GLN A 329 9.31 -9.87 -0.98
C GLN A 329 7.90 -9.74 -1.57
N PRO A 330 6.82 -10.08 -0.83
CA PRO A 330 5.46 -9.80 -1.23
C PRO A 330 5.27 -8.34 -1.69
N GLY A 331 4.60 -8.14 -2.81
CA GLY A 331 4.30 -6.80 -3.34
C GLY A 331 2.84 -6.39 -3.17
N ASN A 332 1.97 -7.35 -2.87
CA ASN A 332 0.56 -7.15 -2.58
C ASN A 332 0.11 -8.02 -1.41
N LEU A 333 -1.07 -7.71 -0.87
CA LEU A 333 -1.70 -8.48 0.20
C LEU A 333 -3.15 -8.78 -0.18
N ILE A 334 -3.50 -10.06 -0.24
CA ILE A 334 -4.84 -10.52 -0.58
C ILE A 334 -5.38 -11.30 0.61
N MET A 335 -6.34 -10.72 1.32
CA MET A 335 -7.02 -11.38 2.42
C MET A 335 -8.27 -12.09 1.88
N ALA A 336 -8.39 -13.37 2.20
CA ALA A 336 -9.59 -14.13 1.90
C ALA A 336 -10.80 -13.58 2.65
N GLY A 337 -11.97 -13.69 2.05
CA GLY A 337 -13.24 -13.26 2.64
C GLY A 337 -14.42 -14.07 2.16
N GLY A 338 -15.62 -13.60 2.52
CA GLY A 338 -16.89 -14.12 2.06
C GLY A 338 -17.45 -13.33 0.87
N ASP A 339 -18.77 -13.36 0.74
CA ASP A 339 -19.54 -12.69 -0.32
C ASP A 339 -20.44 -11.56 0.20
N LYS A 340 -20.52 -11.39 1.53
CA LYS A 340 -21.33 -10.36 2.18
C LYS A 340 -20.80 -8.96 1.91
N SER A 341 -21.68 -8.01 1.67
CA SER A 341 -21.35 -6.59 1.63
C SER A 341 -21.13 -6.02 3.06
N THR A 342 -20.51 -4.84 3.16
CA THR A 342 -20.44 -4.10 4.43
C THR A 342 -21.81 -3.88 5.04
N MET A 343 -22.82 -3.58 4.22
CA MET A 343 -24.20 -3.37 4.71
C MET A 343 -24.85 -4.65 5.19
N ASP A 344 -24.49 -5.82 4.69
CA ASP A 344 -24.99 -7.09 5.24
C ASP A 344 -24.38 -7.37 6.62
N LEU A 345 -23.11 -6.98 6.85
CA LEU A 345 -22.51 -7.02 8.18
C LEU A 345 -23.19 -6.03 9.15
N VAL A 346 -23.56 -4.84 8.68
CA VAL A 346 -24.37 -3.89 9.46
C VAL A 346 -25.71 -4.51 9.84
N LYS A 347 -26.44 -5.09 8.88
CA LYS A 347 -27.76 -5.74 9.11
C LYS A 347 -27.69 -6.87 10.14
N SER A 348 -26.59 -7.61 10.19
CA SER A 348 -26.39 -8.68 11.19
C SER A 348 -25.96 -8.19 12.58
N THR A 349 -25.74 -6.88 12.76
CA THR A 349 -25.21 -6.30 13.99
C THR A 349 -26.35 -5.76 14.87
N ARG A 350 -26.54 -6.34 16.06
CA ARG A 350 -27.57 -5.89 17.00
C ARG A 350 -27.22 -4.52 17.61
N LYS A 351 -25.98 -4.33 18.04
CA LYS A 351 -25.46 -3.09 18.62
C LYS A 351 -23.98 -2.96 18.30
N GLY A 352 -23.54 -1.84 17.73
CA GLY A 352 -22.15 -1.67 17.34
C GLY A 352 -21.85 -0.31 16.75
N VAL A 353 -20.68 -0.20 16.15
CA VAL A 353 -20.17 1.02 15.49
C VAL A 353 -19.71 0.67 14.09
N LEU A 354 -20.17 1.41 13.07
CA LEU A 354 -19.62 1.38 11.72
C LEU A 354 -18.44 2.36 11.68
N VAL A 355 -17.27 1.84 11.31
CA VAL A 355 -16.04 2.61 11.10
C VAL A 355 -15.71 2.61 9.61
N THR A 356 -15.78 3.77 8.97
CA THR A 356 -15.57 3.87 7.53
C THR A 356 -14.10 4.07 7.17
N ARG A 357 -13.33 4.69 8.06
CA ARG A 357 -11.90 4.94 7.89
C ARG A 357 -11.18 4.98 9.23
N THR A 358 -9.97 4.44 9.29
CA THR A 358 -8.97 4.72 10.32
C THR A 358 -7.92 5.68 9.76
N TRP A 359 -7.35 6.53 10.59
CA TRP A 359 -6.42 7.56 10.18
C TRP A 359 -5.37 7.84 11.23
N TYR A 360 -4.19 8.29 10.80
CA TYR A 360 -3.06 8.64 11.65
C TYR A 360 -2.63 7.49 12.57
N ILE A 361 -2.54 6.30 11.98
CA ILE A 361 -2.15 5.08 12.72
C ILE A 361 -0.68 5.17 13.10
N ARG A 362 -0.35 4.80 14.34
CA ARG A 362 1.02 4.74 14.84
C ARG A 362 1.23 3.49 15.67
N MET A 363 2.42 2.90 15.55
CA MET A 363 2.86 1.79 16.39
C MET A 363 3.18 2.31 17.79
N VAL A 364 2.52 1.75 18.80
CA VAL A 364 2.77 2.03 20.22
C VAL A 364 3.76 1.01 20.78
N ASP A 365 3.52 -0.27 20.49
CA ASP A 365 4.37 -1.36 20.95
C ASP A 365 4.49 -2.45 19.88
N PRO A 366 5.67 -2.68 19.30
CA PRO A 366 5.87 -3.70 18.27
C PRO A 366 5.80 -5.13 18.81
N GLN A 367 6.03 -5.37 20.11
CA GLN A 367 5.98 -6.71 20.70
C GLN A 367 4.56 -7.23 20.87
N THR A 368 3.59 -6.34 20.95
CA THR A 368 2.15 -6.69 20.99
C THR A 368 1.41 -6.23 19.74
N VAL A 369 2.10 -5.59 18.82
CA VAL A 369 1.56 -4.84 17.68
C VAL A 369 0.39 -3.93 18.08
N LEU A 370 0.56 -3.25 19.25
CA LEU A 370 -0.40 -2.29 19.73
C LEU A 370 -0.32 -1.02 18.87
N LEU A 371 -1.45 -0.66 18.29
CA LEU A 371 -1.60 0.52 17.45
C LEU A 371 -2.50 1.55 18.12
N THR A 372 -2.20 2.82 17.92
CA THR A 372 -3.14 3.92 18.18
C THR A 372 -3.48 4.63 16.88
N GLY A 373 -4.66 5.20 16.81
CA GLY A 373 -5.14 5.96 15.67
C GLY A 373 -6.50 6.56 15.95
N LEU A 374 -7.12 7.11 14.91
CA LEU A 374 -8.43 7.77 14.98
C LEU A 374 -9.40 7.12 14.00
N THR A 375 -10.69 7.10 14.34
CA THR A 375 -11.75 6.99 13.32
C THR A 375 -11.93 8.35 12.65
N ARG A 376 -12.35 8.37 11.38
CA ARG A 376 -12.52 9.61 10.64
C ARG A 376 -13.53 9.48 9.50
N ASP A 377 -14.05 10.62 9.03
CA ASP A 377 -14.87 10.76 7.82
C ASP A 377 -16.13 9.87 7.79
N GLY A 378 -16.75 9.68 8.94
CA GLY A 378 -17.98 8.92 9.12
C GLY A 378 -17.83 7.76 10.10
N THR A 379 -18.25 7.98 11.33
CA THR A 379 -18.37 6.96 12.36
C THR A 379 -19.83 6.94 12.81
N PHE A 380 -20.46 5.76 12.79
CA PHE A 380 -21.91 5.68 12.99
C PHE A 380 -22.27 4.60 13.99
N TYR A 381 -23.28 4.88 14.80
CA TYR A 381 -23.86 3.91 15.72
C TYR A 381 -24.84 2.98 15.00
N ILE A 382 -24.70 1.68 15.25
CA ILE A 382 -25.55 0.62 14.71
C ILE A 382 -26.43 0.10 15.83
N GLU A 383 -27.73 -0.04 15.56
CA GLU A 383 -28.67 -0.71 16.45
C GLU A 383 -29.72 -1.47 15.63
N ASN A 384 -29.92 -2.74 15.99
CA ASN A 384 -30.89 -3.65 15.37
C ASN A 384 -30.73 -3.74 13.83
N GLY A 385 -29.48 -3.81 13.35
CA GLY A 385 -29.17 -3.93 11.92
C GLY A 385 -29.28 -2.65 11.12
N GLU A 386 -29.46 -1.50 11.77
CA GLU A 386 -29.61 -0.20 11.11
C GLU A 386 -28.60 0.81 11.63
N ILE A 387 -28.12 1.69 10.74
CA ILE A 387 -27.33 2.87 11.12
C ILE A 387 -28.28 3.93 11.67
N LYS A 388 -28.21 4.22 12.96
CA LYS A 388 -29.17 5.09 13.67
C LYS A 388 -28.78 6.57 13.66
N TYR A 389 -27.53 6.87 13.98
CA TYR A 389 -27.03 8.25 14.05
C TYR A 389 -25.51 8.28 13.95
N PRO A 390 -24.93 9.43 13.56
CA PRO A 390 -23.50 9.62 13.59
C PRO A 390 -23.01 9.80 15.02
N ILE A 391 -21.77 9.36 15.26
CA ILE A 391 -21.09 9.55 16.54
C ILE A 391 -19.79 10.31 16.32
N LYS A 392 -19.35 11.04 17.35
CA LYS A 392 -18.04 11.68 17.35
C LYS A 392 -16.94 10.66 17.11
N ASN A 393 -15.90 11.06 16.42
CA ASN A 393 -14.77 10.18 16.17
C ASN A 393 -14.11 9.74 17.48
N PHE A 394 -13.51 8.56 17.41
CA PHE A 394 -12.77 7.97 18.51
C PHE A 394 -11.28 7.90 18.23
N ARG A 395 -10.50 8.01 19.28
CA ARG A 395 -9.17 7.42 19.35
C ARG A 395 -9.32 5.94 19.70
N PHE A 396 -8.60 5.09 19.02
CA PHE A 396 -8.48 3.69 19.40
C PHE A 396 -7.05 3.36 19.89
N ASN A 397 -6.96 2.36 20.75
CA ASN A 397 -5.76 1.63 21.08
C ASN A 397 -6.08 0.16 20.93
N GLU A 398 -5.63 -0.44 19.82
CA GLU A 398 -6.00 -1.81 19.47
C GLU A 398 -4.85 -2.57 18.85
N SER A 399 -4.81 -3.87 19.06
CA SER A 399 -3.86 -4.76 18.39
C SER A 399 -4.56 -5.52 17.27
N PRO A 400 -4.06 -5.43 16.02
CA PRO A 400 -4.55 -6.29 14.94
C PRO A 400 -4.50 -7.78 15.28
N ALA A 401 -3.56 -8.21 16.11
CA ALA A 401 -3.50 -9.59 16.56
C ALA A 401 -4.68 -9.98 17.43
N ILE A 402 -5.18 -9.07 18.29
CA ILE A 402 -6.40 -9.27 19.08
C ILE A 402 -7.63 -9.14 18.17
N MET A 403 -7.65 -8.09 17.34
CA MET A 403 -8.73 -7.82 16.40
C MET A 403 -9.04 -9.04 15.52
N LEU A 404 -8.01 -9.67 14.94
CA LEU A 404 -8.15 -10.83 14.07
C LEU A 404 -8.58 -12.11 14.80
N ASN A 405 -8.48 -12.16 16.12
CA ASN A 405 -9.05 -13.24 16.95
C ASN A 405 -10.49 -12.94 17.40
N ASN A 406 -10.94 -11.71 17.24
CA ASN A 406 -12.28 -11.27 17.62
C ASN A 406 -13.23 -11.13 16.42
N ILE A 407 -12.89 -11.68 15.26
CA ILE A 407 -13.73 -11.64 14.06
C ILE A 407 -15.02 -12.43 14.32
N GLU A 408 -16.15 -11.83 13.99
CA GLU A 408 -17.45 -12.49 13.95
C GLU A 408 -17.88 -12.85 12.53
N GLU A 409 -17.70 -11.92 11.58
CA GLU A 409 -18.02 -12.10 10.17
C GLU A 409 -16.99 -11.40 9.27
N ILE A 410 -16.79 -11.94 8.07
CA ILE A 410 -15.91 -11.37 7.03
C ILE A 410 -16.73 -11.18 5.76
N GLY A 411 -16.64 -9.98 5.18
CA GLY A 411 -17.31 -9.62 3.94
C GLY A 411 -16.50 -9.99 2.70
N LYS A 412 -16.94 -9.46 1.55
CA LYS A 412 -16.27 -9.64 0.26
C LYS A 412 -15.00 -8.78 0.19
N PRO A 413 -13.85 -9.35 -0.22
CA PRO A 413 -12.64 -8.56 -0.45
C PRO A 413 -12.82 -7.59 -1.63
N VAL A 414 -12.29 -6.40 -1.47
CA VAL A 414 -12.24 -5.39 -2.52
C VAL A 414 -10.85 -4.77 -2.57
N ARG A 415 -10.45 -4.25 -3.73
CA ARG A 415 -9.21 -3.48 -3.83
C ARG A 415 -9.37 -2.16 -3.08
N VAL A 416 -8.45 -1.90 -2.18
CA VAL A 416 -8.49 -0.74 -1.31
C VAL A 416 -7.59 0.35 -1.85
N GLY A 417 -8.14 1.58 -1.93
CA GLY A 417 -7.36 2.79 -2.00
C GLY A 417 -7.18 3.32 -0.57
N ASP A 418 -5.95 3.52 -0.17
CA ASP A 418 -5.60 4.04 1.14
C ASP A 418 -4.26 4.78 1.05
N ASP A 419 -4.19 5.95 1.65
CA ASP A 419 -2.99 6.78 1.74
C ASP A 419 -2.07 6.40 2.92
N GLU A 420 -2.51 5.49 3.79
CA GLU A 420 -1.74 4.99 4.94
C GLU A 420 -1.03 3.64 4.67
N SER A 421 -1.26 3.01 3.52
CA SER A 421 -0.68 1.70 3.20
C SER A 421 0.31 1.75 2.03
N PRO A 422 1.52 1.21 2.17
CA PRO A 422 2.47 1.06 1.07
C PRO A 422 2.16 -0.16 0.18
N PHE A 423 1.17 -0.98 0.53
CA PHE A 423 0.84 -2.21 -0.18
C PHE A 423 -0.36 -2.03 -1.10
N VAL A 424 -0.34 -2.68 -2.24
CA VAL A 424 -1.55 -2.93 -3.03
C VAL A 424 -2.32 -4.04 -2.32
N MET A 425 -3.58 -3.78 -1.96
CA MET A 425 -4.32 -4.68 -1.07
C MET A 425 -5.72 -5.02 -1.59
N MET A 426 -6.10 -6.30 -1.42
CA MET A 426 -7.48 -6.78 -1.49
C MET A 426 -7.93 -7.14 -0.07
N ILE A 427 -8.80 -6.34 0.52
CA ILE A 427 -9.20 -6.47 1.93
C ILE A 427 -10.74 -6.52 2.04
N PRO A 428 -11.30 -7.43 2.84
CA PRO A 428 -12.73 -7.46 3.13
C PRO A 428 -13.13 -6.46 4.22
N SER A 429 -14.40 -6.08 4.25
CA SER A 429 -15.00 -5.54 5.47
C SER A 429 -15.09 -6.62 6.54
N MET A 430 -15.01 -6.22 7.80
CA MET A 430 -15.03 -7.14 8.93
C MET A 430 -15.99 -6.69 10.03
N LYS A 431 -16.70 -7.64 10.61
CA LYS A 431 -17.40 -7.47 11.87
C LYS A 431 -16.55 -8.07 13.00
N ILE A 432 -16.19 -7.24 13.97
CA ILE A 432 -15.22 -7.55 15.02
C ILE A 432 -15.84 -7.19 16.37
N ARG A 433 -15.82 -8.12 17.33
CA ARG A 433 -16.25 -7.84 18.71
C ARG A 433 -15.11 -7.22 19.52
N ASP A 434 -15.49 -6.53 20.59
CA ASP A 434 -14.59 -6.00 21.63
C ASP A 434 -13.45 -5.10 21.11
N PHE A 435 -13.67 -4.36 20.03
CA PHE A 435 -12.72 -3.36 19.54
C PHE A 435 -12.64 -2.17 20.51
N THR A 436 -11.44 -1.74 20.87
CA THR A 436 -11.21 -0.80 21.98
C THR A 436 -11.09 0.64 21.51
N PHE A 437 -12.05 1.48 21.88
CA PHE A 437 -11.96 2.93 21.77
C PHE A 437 -11.55 3.54 23.10
N SER A 438 -10.48 4.34 23.11
CA SER A 438 -9.84 4.83 24.34
C SER A 438 -10.29 6.24 24.76
N SER A 439 -10.68 7.08 23.81
CA SER A 439 -11.19 8.44 24.07
C SER A 439 -11.96 8.99 22.87
N LEU A 440 -12.75 10.03 23.08
CA LEU A 440 -13.33 10.82 22.01
C LEU A 440 -12.23 11.62 21.27
N SER A 441 -12.47 11.94 20.02
CA SER A 441 -11.64 12.81 19.19
C SER A 441 -12.53 13.86 18.54
N ASP A 442 -12.10 15.11 18.60
CA ASP A 442 -12.76 16.24 17.92
C ASP A 442 -12.25 16.41 16.47
N ALA A 443 -11.40 15.50 15.97
CA ALA A 443 -10.97 15.49 14.58
C ALA A 443 -12.19 15.25 13.65
N VAL A 444 -12.40 16.15 12.69
CA VAL A 444 -13.46 16.09 11.68
C VAL A 444 -12.90 15.65 10.35
#